data_1d86a6a581a981e9af03becc776bbdfb
#
_entry.id   1d86a6a581a981e9af03becc776bbdfb
#
_cell.length_a   1.000
_cell.length_b   1.000
_cell.length_c   1.000
_cell.angle_alpha   90.00
_cell.angle_beta   90.00
_cell.angle_gamma   90.00
#
_symmetry.space_group_name_H-M   'P 1'
#
loop_
_entity.id
_entity.type
_entity.pdbx_description
1 polymer ?
#
loop_
_entity_poly.entity_id
_entity_poly.type
_entity_poly.pdbx_seq_one_letter_code
_entity_poly.pdbx_strand_id
1 'polypeptide(L)'
;LKYRLSKEYELCALLLDKKLDEFVRKLVEYHELTKLPTHYKEAILLYCHLRTHPIVEFHDNVMDADFSDYQSMERKYSNPVERQSVLRDTYSNTYWYYYDYGNK
;
A
#
# COMPACT_ATOMS: atom_id res chain seq x y z
N LEU A 1 -24.74 3.89 8.22
CA LEU A 1 -23.95 2.70 8.58
C LEU A 1 -23.79 1.74 7.40
N LYS A 2 -24.89 1.35 6.80
CA LYS A 2 -24.88 0.42 5.67
C LYS A 2 -24.11 1.03 4.48
N TYR A 3 -24.35 2.29 4.20
CA TYR A 3 -23.68 3.00 3.14
C TYR A 3 -22.17 3.11 3.39
N ARG A 4 -21.80 3.41 4.64
CA ARG A 4 -20.41 3.52 5.05
C ARG A 4 -19.68 2.19 4.94
N LEU A 5 -20.33 1.08 5.34
CA LEU A 5 -19.78 -0.26 5.21
C LEU A 5 -19.56 -0.62 3.74
N SER A 6 -20.47 -0.21 2.86
CA SER A 6 -20.32 -0.47 1.42
C SER A 6 -19.10 0.22 0.84
N LYS A 7 -18.82 1.47 1.26
CA LYS A 7 -17.63 2.19 0.81
C LYS A 7 -16.35 1.51 1.26
N GLU A 8 -16.28 1.12 2.53
CA GLU A 8 -15.10 0.44 3.06
C GLU A 8 -14.92 -0.93 2.41
N TYR A 9 -15.99 -1.64 2.18
CA TYR A 9 -15.94 -2.92 1.48
C TYR A 9 -15.36 -2.76 0.07
N GLU A 10 -15.83 -1.75 -0.66
CA GLU A 10 -15.35 -1.46 -2.00
C GLU A 10 -13.86 -1.13 -2.01
N LEU A 11 -13.41 -0.28 -1.07
CA LEU A 11 -12.01 0.08 -0.96
C LEU A 11 -11.14 -1.15 -0.65
N CYS A 12 -11.57 -1.98 0.28
CA CYS A 12 -10.84 -3.20 0.62
C CYS A 12 -10.77 -4.16 -0.56
N ALA A 13 -11.86 -4.30 -1.30
CA ALA A 13 -11.89 -5.18 -2.48
C ALA A 13 -10.89 -4.70 -3.54
N LEU A 14 -10.80 -3.39 -3.76
CA LEU A 14 -9.85 -2.83 -4.72
C LEU A 14 -8.40 -3.07 -4.28
N LEU A 15 -8.12 -2.97 -2.98
CA LEU A 15 -6.80 -3.27 -2.45
C LEU A 15 -6.44 -4.75 -2.63
N LEU A 16 -7.37 -5.65 -2.34
CA LEU A 16 -7.14 -7.08 -2.50
C LEU A 16 -6.90 -7.46 -3.97
N ASP A 17 -7.58 -6.78 -4.88
CA ASP A 17 -7.40 -6.97 -6.32
C ASP A 17 -6.20 -6.19 -6.88
N LYS A 18 -5.49 -5.45 -6.04
CA LYS A 18 -4.30 -4.67 -6.40
C LYS A 18 -4.58 -3.57 -7.43
N LYS A 19 -5.80 -3.04 -7.43
CA LYS A 19 -6.23 -1.97 -8.33
C LYS A 19 -6.00 -0.61 -7.69
N LEU A 20 -4.73 -0.20 -7.66
CA LEU A 20 -4.32 1.02 -6.96
C LEU A 20 -4.94 2.29 -7.53
N ASP A 21 -5.01 2.43 -8.84
CA ASP A 21 -5.56 3.65 -9.45
C ASP A 21 -7.02 3.87 -9.07
N GLU A 22 -7.82 2.80 -9.17
CA GLU A 22 -9.23 2.87 -8.78
C GLU A 22 -9.39 3.09 -7.29
N PHE A 23 -8.55 2.41 -6.48
CA PHE A 23 -8.56 2.58 -5.03
C PHE A 23 -8.33 4.03 -4.65
N VAL A 24 -7.30 4.67 -5.22
CA VAL A 24 -6.96 6.05 -4.88
C VAL A 24 -8.06 7.01 -5.30
N ARG A 25 -8.63 6.83 -6.49
CA ARG A 25 -9.75 7.69 -6.95
C ARG A 25 -10.94 7.63 -6.00
N LYS A 26 -11.31 6.43 -5.56
CA LYS A 26 -12.41 6.25 -4.61
C LYS A 26 -12.06 6.78 -3.24
N LEU A 27 -10.82 6.56 -2.81
CA LEU A 27 -10.38 6.98 -1.49
C LEU A 27 -10.45 8.50 -1.32
N VAL A 28 -9.98 9.26 -2.31
CA VAL A 28 -10.02 10.72 -2.21
C VAL A 28 -11.44 11.26 -2.25
N GLU A 29 -12.37 10.51 -2.82
CA GLU A 29 -13.79 10.84 -2.83
C GLU A 29 -14.45 10.58 -1.46
N TYR A 30 -14.03 9.50 -0.79
CA TYR A 30 -14.70 9.01 0.43
C TYR A 30 -14.07 9.49 1.73
N HIS A 31 -12.78 9.84 1.75
CA HIS A 31 -12.04 10.09 2.98
C HIS A 31 -11.15 11.32 2.90
N GLU A 32 -10.90 11.91 4.08
CA GLU A 32 -9.84 12.90 4.24
C GLU A 32 -8.51 12.16 4.38
N LEU A 33 -7.49 12.60 3.66
CA LEU A 33 -6.20 11.91 3.62
C LEU A 33 -5.41 12.00 4.93
N THR A 34 -5.82 12.86 5.86
CA THR A 34 -5.13 13.03 7.14
C THR A 34 -5.51 12.02 8.20
N LYS A 35 -6.59 11.26 7.98
CA LYS A 35 -7.14 10.33 8.98
C LYS A 35 -7.40 8.95 8.41
N LEU A 36 -6.42 8.40 7.72
CA LEU A 36 -6.59 7.12 7.06
C LEU A 36 -6.08 5.96 7.92
N PRO A 37 -6.71 4.78 7.79
CA PRO A 37 -6.13 3.55 8.36
C PRO A 37 -4.74 3.27 7.79
N THR A 38 -3.94 2.56 8.56
CA THR A 38 -2.54 2.28 8.21
C THR A 38 -2.39 1.65 6.83
N HIS A 39 -3.20 0.64 6.51
CA HIS A 39 -3.08 -0.05 5.23
C HIS A 39 -3.45 0.83 4.04
N TYR A 40 -4.36 1.77 4.23
CA TYR A 40 -4.69 2.74 3.18
C TYR A 40 -3.52 3.68 2.92
N LYS A 41 -2.85 4.12 3.99
CA LYS A 41 -1.65 4.97 3.88
C LYS A 41 -0.53 4.23 3.14
N GLU A 42 -0.32 2.98 3.47
CA GLU A 42 0.68 2.14 2.79
C GLU A 42 0.38 2.02 1.30
N ALA A 43 -0.88 1.82 0.96
CA ALA A 43 -1.30 1.69 -0.43
C ALA A 43 -1.12 3.00 -1.22
N ILE A 44 -1.46 4.15 -0.61
CA ILE A 44 -1.26 5.45 -1.26
C ILE A 44 0.23 5.71 -1.49
N LEU A 45 1.05 5.42 -0.51
CA LEU A 45 2.49 5.62 -0.62
C LEU A 45 3.07 4.79 -1.76
N LEU A 46 2.66 3.53 -1.83
CA LEU A 46 3.04 2.64 -2.92
C LEU A 46 2.57 3.19 -4.28
N TYR A 47 1.32 3.63 -4.34
CA TYR A 47 0.75 4.23 -5.55
C TYR A 47 1.59 5.42 -6.02
N CYS A 48 1.92 6.34 -5.11
CA CYS A 48 2.71 7.52 -5.46
C CYS A 48 4.09 7.13 -5.97
N HIS A 49 4.68 6.07 -5.44
CA HIS A 49 5.96 5.56 -5.89
C HIS A 49 5.88 4.93 -7.28
N LEU A 50 4.82 4.19 -7.57
CA LEU A 50 4.69 3.44 -8.82
C LEU A 50 4.19 4.28 -10.00
N ARG A 51 3.64 5.47 -9.76
CA ARG A 51 3.07 6.29 -10.82
C ARG A 51 3.92 7.51 -11.11
N THR A 52 4.04 7.86 -12.39
CA THR A 52 4.77 9.04 -12.82
C THR A 52 3.99 10.32 -12.48
N HIS A 53 2.66 10.26 -12.62
CA HIS A 53 1.78 11.39 -12.37
C HIS A 53 0.64 11.00 -11.44
N PRO A 54 0.94 10.82 -10.14
CA PRO A 54 -0.12 10.46 -9.20
C PRO A 54 -1.11 11.62 -9.02
N ILE A 55 -2.38 11.29 -8.80
CA ILE A 55 -3.40 12.32 -8.61
C ILE A 55 -3.39 12.91 -7.21
N VAL A 56 -2.64 12.31 -6.28
CA VAL A 56 -2.47 12.80 -4.90
C VAL A 56 -1.02 12.67 -4.49
N GLU A 57 -0.62 13.48 -3.52
CA GLU A 57 0.67 13.34 -2.84
C GLU A 57 0.38 12.96 -1.40
N PHE A 58 1.20 12.06 -0.86
CA PHE A 58 1.05 11.60 0.52
C PHE A 58 2.43 11.45 1.14
N HIS A 59 2.61 12.07 2.32
CA HIS A 59 3.85 12.00 3.08
C HIS A 59 3.57 11.72 4.54
N ASP A 60 4.29 10.76 5.10
CA ASP A 60 4.25 10.43 6.53
C ASP A 60 5.69 10.04 6.90
N ASN A 61 6.31 10.82 7.78
CA ASN A 61 7.74 10.66 8.07
C ASN A 61 8.14 9.25 8.49
N VAL A 62 7.35 8.62 9.36
CA VAL A 62 7.64 7.26 9.84
C VAL A 62 7.43 6.25 8.72
N MET A 63 6.31 6.36 8.03
CA MET A 63 5.97 5.42 6.96
C MET A 63 6.90 5.57 5.76
N ASP A 64 7.31 6.79 5.43
CA ASP A 64 8.29 7.02 4.37
C ASP A 64 9.61 6.32 4.66
N ALA A 65 10.05 6.37 5.93
CA ALA A 65 11.27 5.68 6.35
C ALA A 65 11.13 4.17 6.25
N ASP A 66 9.99 3.63 6.69
CA ASP A 66 9.72 2.20 6.62
C ASP A 66 9.65 1.71 5.18
N PHE A 67 9.01 2.47 4.30
CA PHE A 67 8.92 2.10 2.89
C PHE A 67 10.28 2.17 2.21
N SER A 68 11.10 3.16 2.56
CA SER A 68 12.48 3.26 2.07
C SER A 68 13.30 2.03 2.49
N ASP A 69 13.12 1.55 3.72
CA ASP A 69 13.78 0.36 4.21
C ASP A 69 13.32 -0.89 3.46
N TYR A 70 12.00 -1.01 3.22
CA TYR A 70 11.44 -2.09 2.41
C TYR A 70 12.10 -2.14 1.03
N GLN A 71 12.20 -1.00 0.37
CA GLN A 71 12.83 -0.90 -0.95
C GLN A 71 14.33 -1.23 -0.91
N SER A 72 15.02 -0.81 0.15
CA SER A 72 16.44 -1.12 0.34
C SER A 72 16.66 -2.62 0.47
N MET A 73 15.79 -3.31 1.21
CA MET A 73 15.85 -4.76 1.34
C MET A 73 15.60 -5.46 0.01
N GLU A 74 14.65 -4.95 -0.79
CA GLU A 74 14.41 -5.50 -2.12
C GLU A 74 15.66 -5.45 -3.00
N ARG A 75 16.39 -4.35 -2.93
CA ARG A 75 17.60 -4.16 -3.73
C ARG A 75 18.78 -4.98 -3.19
N LYS A 76 18.85 -5.13 -1.87
CA LYS A 76 19.97 -5.82 -1.22
C LYS A 76 19.98 -7.32 -1.50
N TYR A 77 18.81 -7.93 -1.55
CA TYR A 77 18.67 -9.37 -1.72
C TYR A 77 18.24 -9.72 -3.14
N SER A 78 19.18 -10.17 -3.96
CA SER A 78 18.89 -10.48 -5.37
C SER A 78 18.24 -11.85 -5.56
N ASN A 79 18.44 -12.79 -4.64
CA ASN A 79 17.79 -14.09 -4.70
C ASN A 79 16.32 -13.95 -4.33
N PRO A 80 15.38 -14.34 -5.21
CA PRO A 80 13.95 -14.11 -4.96
C PRO A 80 13.42 -14.80 -3.69
N VAL A 81 13.87 -15.99 -3.38
CA VAL A 81 13.42 -16.75 -2.21
C VAL A 81 13.92 -16.09 -0.93
N GLU A 82 15.21 -15.74 -0.90
CA GLU A 82 15.79 -15.05 0.25
C GLU A 82 15.17 -13.68 0.44
N ARG A 83 14.99 -12.93 -0.64
CA ARG A 83 14.36 -11.60 -0.59
C ARG A 83 12.97 -11.67 0.03
N GLN A 84 12.14 -12.61 -0.44
CA GLN A 84 10.80 -12.78 0.11
C GLN A 84 10.84 -13.13 1.59
N SER A 85 11.73 -14.03 1.99
CA SER A 85 11.87 -14.45 3.39
C SER A 85 12.23 -13.28 4.30
N VAL A 86 13.20 -12.46 3.89
CA VAL A 86 13.64 -11.30 4.67
C VAL A 86 12.53 -10.26 4.79
N LEU A 87 11.83 -9.97 3.69
CA LEU A 87 10.72 -9.02 3.70
C LEU A 87 9.56 -9.52 4.54
N ARG A 88 9.27 -10.81 4.47
CA ARG A 88 8.21 -11.42 5.28
C ARG A 88 8.48 -11.26 6.77
N ASP A 89 9.72 -11.44 7.19
CA ASP A 89 10.07 -11.38 8.61
C ASP A 89 9.78 -10.01 9.22
N THR A 90 9.90 -8.95 8.46
CA THR A 90 9.72 -7.59 8.96
C THR A 90 8.43 -6.94 8.50
N TYR A 91 7.99 -7.20 7.26
CA TYR A 91 6.94 -6.42 6.60
C TYR A 91 5.73 -7.25 6.15
N SER A 92 5.55 -8.48 6.68
CA SER A 92 4.45 -9.35 6.25
C SER A 92 3.05 -8.76 6.51
N ASN A 93 2.93 -7.84 7.45
CA ASN A 93 1.65 -7.22 7.78
C ASN A 93 1.45 -5.87 7.09
N THR A 94 2.27 -5.53 6.11
CA THR A 94 2.10 -4.30 5.32
C THR A 94 1.38 -4.59 4.00
N TYR A 95 0.73 -3.56 3.45
CA TYR A 95 0.15 -3.69 2.12
C TYR A 95 1.24 -3.86 1.05
N TRP A 96 2.43 -3.31 1.25
CA TRP A 96 3.56 -3.45 0.32
C TRP A 96 3.90 -4.92 0.09
N TYR A 97 4.02 -5.68 1.17
CA TYR A 97 4.30 -7.11 1.07
C TYR A 97 3.15 -7.86 0.37
N TYR A 98 1.90 -7.53 0.73
CA TYR A 98 0.75 -8.13 0.08
C TYR A 98 0.75 -7.85 -1.43
N TYR A 99 1.04 -6.60 -1.81
CA TYR A 99 1.04 -6.21 -3.22
C TYR A 99 2.06 -7.02 -4.02
N ASP A 100 3.25 -7.23 -3.46
CA ASP A 100 4.32 -7.94 -4.15
C ASP A 100 4.14 -9.47 -4.12
N TYR A 101 3.63 -10.02 -3.04
CA TYR A 101 3.63 -11.47 -2.81
C TYR A 101 2.27 -12.08 -2.51
N GLY A 102 1.28 -11.30 -2.15
CA GLY A 102 -0.04 -11.82 -1.79
C GLY A 102 -0.79 -12.36 -3.00
N ASN A 103 -1.55 -13.42 -2.79
CA ASN A 103 -2.40 -14.02 -3.83
C ASN A 103 -1.63 -14.50 -5.08
N LYS A 104 -0.45 -15.02 -4.89
CA LYS A 104 0.31 -15.63 -5.99
C LYS A 104 0.18 -17.13 -6.03
#